data_cc4a4ec56e443c7c1feb7e3cda94cc98
#
_entry.id   cc4a4ec56e443c7c1feb7e3cda94cc98
#
_cell.length_a   1.000
_cell.length_b   1.000
_cell.length_c   1.000
_cell.angle_alpha   90.00
_cell.angle_beta   90.00
_cell.angle_gamma   90.00
#
_symmetry.space_group_name_H-M   'P 1'
#
loop_
_entity.id
_entity.type
_entity.pdbx_description
1 polymer ?
#
loop_
_entity_poly.entity_id
_entity_poly.type
_entity_poly.pdbx_seq_one_letter_code
_entity_poly.pdbx_strand_id
1 'polypeptide(L)'
;MNIGVTEISPREVQRKAEKCFKDGYYCCEALVSTIRDEFKLDVPKEVIAMASGMAVGAGKSGCVCGAFNGGILALGLFFGRTEQDGPTNLKSVKCMELTHELHDWFKKANGKNAICCRVLTKEFNMGQGEHKEQCIYFTGLCAWKVAQIVCRELGIKNLDEIDEPCERRKIADI
;
A
#
# COMPACT_ATOMS: atom_id res chain seq x y z
N MET A 1 9.98 -16.92 1.44
CA MET A 1 8.85 -16.36 2.23
C MET A 1 7.65 -17.26 2.02
N ASN A 2 6.98 -17.63 3.09
CA ASN A 2 5.76 -18.43 3.02
C ASN A 2 4.52 -17.51 3.14
N ILE A 3 3.48 -17.81 2.36
CA ILE A 3 2.19 -17.10 2.37
C ILE A 3 1.18 -18.04 2.98
N GLY A 4 0.53 -17.62 4.05
CA GLY A 4 -0.36 -18.47 4.85
C GLY A 4 -1.83 -18.46 4.41
N VAL A 5 -2.14 -17.93 3.20
CA VAL A 5 -3.51 -17.85 2.67
C VAL A 5 -3.57 -18.35 1.24
N THR A 6 -4.72 -18.93 0.86
CA THR A 6 -5.05 -19.39 -0.49
C THR A 6 -6.16 -18.56 -1.14
N GLU A 7 -6.84 -17.76 -0.34
CA GLU A 7 -7.90 -16.85 -0.77
C GLU A 7 -7.94 -15.61 0.12
N ILE A 8 -8.34 -14.47 -0.40
CA ILE A 8 -8.40 -13.19 0.31
C ILE A 8 -9.36 -12.22 -0.41
N SER A 9 -9.90 -11.25 0.33
CA SER A 9 -10.66 -10.14 -0.24
C SER A 9 -9.77 -8.88 -0.26
N PRO A 10 -9.35 -8.38 -1.43
CA PRO A 10 -8.68 -7.08 -1.55
C PRO A 10 -9.46 -5.91 -0.93
N ARG A 11 -10.79 -5.94 -0.99
CA ARG A 11 -11.64 -4.92 -0.36
C ARG A 11 -11.57 -4.95 1.17
N GLU A 12 -11.47 -6.13 1.77
CA GLU A 12 -11.23 -6.25 3.21
C GLU A 12 -9.83 -5.77 3.59
N VAL A 13 -8.82 -6.11 2.79
CA VAL A 13 -7.46 -5.59 2.97
C VAL A 13 -7.46 -4.07 2.94
N GLN A 14 -8.18 -3.44 2.00
CA GLN A 14 -8.37 -1.99 1.99
C GLN A 14 -8.92 -1.47 3.31
N ARG A 15 -10.03 -2.03 3.78
CA ARG A 15 -10.71 -1.58 5.01
C ARG A 15 -9.84 -1.72 6.26
N LYS A 16 -9.06 -2.79 6.33
CA LYS A 16 -8.12 -3.02 7.43
C LYS A 16 -6.95 -2.04 7.41
N ALA A 17 -6.41 -1.72 6.23
CA ALA A 17 -5.36 -0.71 6.10
C ALA A 17 -5.85 0.70 6.49
N GLU A 18 -7.08 1.07 6.10
CA GLU A 18 -7.74 2.29 6.52
C GLU A 18 -7.87 2.36 8.05
N LYS A 19 -8.35 1.27 8.66
CA LYS A 19 -8.48 1.17 10.12
C LYS A 19 -7.12 1.23 10.81
N CYS A 20 -6.13 0.53 10.31
CA CYS A 20 -4.78 0.50 10.87
C CYS A 20 -4.15 1.90 10.89
N PHE A 21 -4.35 2.70 9.84
CA PHE A 21 -3.96 4.11 9.81
C PHE A 21 -4.74 4.93 10.84
N LYS A 22 -6.06 4.78 10.91
CA LYS A 22 -6.91 5.49 11.88
C LYS A 22 -6.46 5.24 13.30
N ASP A 23 -6.09 4.00 13.61
CA ASP A 23 -5.73 3.51 14.95
C ASP A 23 -4.30 3.94 15.38
N GLY A 24 -3.51 4.58 14.51
CA GLY A 24 -2.27 5.23 14.95
C GLY A 24 -1.01 5.01 14.12
N TYR A 25 -0.99 4.05 13.19
CA TYR A 25 0.12 3.95 12.26
C TYR A 25 0.09 5.09 11.23
N TYR A 26 1.25 5.42 10.67
CA TYR A 26 1.31 6.23 9.46
C TYR A 26 0.96 5.41 8.22
N CYS A 27 0.68 6.11 7.11
CA CYS A 27 0.22 5.53 5.86
C CYS A 27 1.05 4.32 5.36
N CYS A 28 2.37 4.44 5.36
CA CYS A 28 3.27 3.38 4.91
C CYS A 28 3.33 2.21 5.90
N GLU A 29 3.36 2.48 7.20
CA GLU A 29 3.36 1.46 8.26
C GLU A 29 2.05 0.67 8.26
N ALA A 30 0.92 1.37 8.19
CA ALA A 30 -0.42 0.78 8.15
C ALA A 30 -0.56 -0.19 6.98
N LEU A 31 -0.08 0.21 5.79
CA LEU A 31 -0.13 -0.63 4.61
C LEU A 31 0.75 -1.87 4.76
N VAL A 32 2.02 -1.72 5.13
CA VAL A 32 2.95 -2.85 5.30
C VAL A 32 2.47 -3.82 6.37
N SER A 33 1.99 -3.28 7.52
CA SER A 33 1.43 -4.10 8.61
C SER A 33 0.22 -4.90 8.12
N THR A 34 -0.72 -4.25 7.46
CA THR A 34 -1.94 -4.91 6.97
C THR A 34 -1.61 -6.00 5.96
N ILE A 35 -0.76 -5.73 4.98
CA ILE A 35 -0.38 -6.74 3.97
C ILE A 35 0.32 -7.91 4.63
N ARG A 36 1.25 -7.66 5.56
CA ARG A 36 1.93 -8.72 6.31
C ARG A 36 0.94 -9.64 7.03
N ASP A 37 -0.02 -9.05 7.74
CA ASP A 37 -0.92 -9.78 8.62
C ASP A 37 -2.03 -10.50 7.82
N GLU A 38 -2.61 -9.84 6.80
CA GLU A 38 -3.68 -10.42 5.99
C GLU A 38 -3.20 -11.57 5.10
N PHE A 39 -2.01 -11.46 4.53
CA PHE A 39 -1.42 -12.57 3.78
C PHE A 39 -0.71 -13.59 4.67
N LYS A 40 -0.70 -13.39 5.99
CA LYS A 40 -0.02 -14.24 6.98
C LYS A 40 1.41 -14.54 6.56
N LEU A 41 2.16 -13.47 6.23
CA LEU A 41 3.52 -13.62 5.75
C LEU A 41 4.45 -14.07 6.87
N ASP A 42 5.26 -15.08 6.58
CA ASP A 42 6.33 -15.53 7.47
C ASP A 42 7.54 -14.57 7.38
N VAL A 43 7.32 -13.36 7.89
CA VAL A 43 8.34 -12.32 8.01
C VAL A 43 8.25 -11.65 9.39
N PRO A 44 9.37 -11.23 9.98
CA PRO A 44 9.39 -10.62 11.30
C PRO A 44 8.62 -9.30 11.33
N LYS A 45 8.07 -8.94 12.50
CA LYS A 45 7.27 -7.72 12.66
C LYS A 45 8.09 -6.45 12.40
N GLU A 46 9.39 -6.53 12.54
CA GLU A 46 10.36 -5.46 12.33
C GLU A 46 10.35 -4.90 10.90
N VAL A 47 9.79 -5.61 9.90
CA VAL A 47 9.62 -5.08 8.55
C VAL A 47 8.74 -3.82 8.52
N ILE A 48 7.82 -3.66 9.50
CA ILE A 48 6.99 -2.46 9.62
C ILE A 48 7.85 -1.24 9.94
N ALA A 49 8.88 -1.40 10.78
CA ALA A 49 9.77 -0.30 11.15
C ALA A 49 10.53 0.29 9.95
N MET A 50 10.78 -0.50 8.91
CA MET A 50 11.40 -0.02 7.67
C MET A 50 10.54 1.04 6.95
N ALA A 51 9.23 1.05 7.20
CA ALA A 51 8.30 1.99 6.59
C ALA A 51 8.23 3.34 7.32
N SER A 52 8.64 3.42 8.61
CA SER A 52 8.39 4.61 9.46
C SER A 52 8.97 5.90 8.88
N GLY A 53 10.17 5.86 8.32
CA GLY A 53 10.81 7.03 7.70
C GLY A 53 10.16 7.51 6.40
N MET A 54 9.27 6.72 5.81
CA MET A 54 8.61 7.06 4.53
C MET A 54 7.31 7.85 4.70
N ALA A 55 6.87 8.05 5.94
CA ALA A 55 5.65 8.77 6.27
C ALA A 55 5.69 10.24 5.82
N VAL A 56 4.50 10.78 5.48
CA VAL A 56 4.30 12.19 5.11
C VAL A 56 5.24 12.64 3.99
N GLY A 57 5.44 11.77 3.02
CA GLY A 57 6.28 12.03 1.85
C GLY A 57 7.78 12.01 2.16
N ALA A 58 8.27 10.96 2.80
CA ALA A 58 9.64 10.77 3.26
C ALA A 58 10.03 11.77 4.36
N GLY A 59 9.73 11.42 5.61
CA GLY A 59 10.12 12.19 6.79
C GLY A 59 9.57 13.61 6.82
N LYS A 60 8.30 13.79 6.45
CA LYS A 60 7.60 15.10 6.36
C LYS A 60 8.13 16.03 5.25
N SER A 61 8.93 15.54 4.31
CA SER A 61 9.45 16.34 3.18
C SER A 61 8.41 16.66 2.11
N GLY A 62 7.21 16.05 2.18
CA GLY A 62 6.16 16.24 1.19
C GLY A 62 6.49 15.65 -0.19
N CYS A 63 7.44 14.70 -0.25
CA CYS A 63 7.90 14.05 -1.47
C CYS A 63 6.95 12.90 -1.88
N VAL A 64 7.44 11.70 -2.10
CA VAL A 64 6.61 10.55 -2.52
C VAL A 64 5.59 10.18 -1.44
N CYS A 65 4.32 10.00 -1.82
CA CYS A 65 3.23 9.64 -0.91
C CYS A 65 3.55 8.36 -0.11
N GLY A 66 3.36 8.41 1.21
CA GLY A 66 3.64 7.27 2.09
C GLY A 66 2.76 6.04 1.80
N ALA A 67 1.52 6.24 1.36
CA ALA A 67 0.66 5.12 0.93
C ALA A 67 1.27 4.39 -0.27
N PHE A 68 1.75 5.14 -1.26
CA PHE A 68 2.44 4.58 -2.43
C PHE A 68 3.77 3.91 -2.03
N ASN A 69 4.60 4.56 -1.19
CA ASN A 69 5.84 3.96 -0.67
C ASN A 69 5.57 2.66 0.10
N GLY A 70 4.53 2.63 0.92
CA GLY A 70 4.10 1.40 1.61
C GLY A 70 3.76 0.28 0.62
N GLY A 71 3.08 0.62 -0.47
CA GLY A 71 2.77 -0.31 -1.55
C GLY A 71 4.03 -0.88 -2.23
N ILE A 72 5.04 -0.04 -2.47
CA ILE A 72 6.34 -0.50 -3.02
C ILE A 72 7.01 -1.49 -2.06
N LEU A 73 7.08 -1.16 -0.77
CA LEU A 73 7.65 -2.06 0.23
C LEU A 73 6.90 -3.40 0.31
N ALA A 74 5.57 -3.34 0.29
CA ALA A 74 4.74 -4.53 0.29
C ALA A 74 4.98 -5.41 -0.94
N LEU A 75 5.05 -4.83 -2.15
CA LEU A 75 5.41 -5.57 -3.36
C LEU A 75 6.82 -6.16 -3.24
N GLY A 76 7.76 -5.43 -2.64
CA GLY A 76 9.11 -5.92 -2.36
C GLY A 76 9.14 -7.16 -1.47
N LEU A 77 8.22 -7.29 -0.50
CA LEU A 77 8.11 -8.49 0.32
C LEU A 77 7.76 -9.74 -0.51
N PHE A 78 6.91 -9.62 -1.51
CA PHE A 78 6.49 -10.75 -2.34
C PHE A 78 7.44 -11.05 -3.50
N PHE A 79 7.92 -10.03 -4.17
CA PHE A 79 8.59 -10.15 -5.47
C PHE A 79 10.04 -9.67 -5.47
N GLY A 80 10.50 -9.06 -4.37
CA GLY A 80 11.87 -8.59 -4.24
C GLY A 80 12.89 -9.73 -4.15
N ARG A 81 14.13 -9.41 -4.49
CA ARG A 81 15.26 -10.33 -4.34
C ARG A 81 15.95 -10.14 -3.00
N THR A 82 16.58 -11.19 -2.51
CA THR A 82 17.42 -11.19 -1.31
C THR A 82 18.89 -11.38 -1.62
N GLU A 83 19.22 -11.78 -2.86
CA GLU A 83 20.58 -12.09 -3.27
C GLU A 83 21.15 -11.04 -4.22
N GLN A 84 22.47 -10.86 -4.18
CA GLN A 84 23.19 -9.90 -5.02
C GLN A 84 23.61 -10.57 -6.35
N ASP A 85 22.70 -10.66 -7.30
CA ASP A 85 22.89 -11.35 -8.59
C ASP A 85 22.66 -10.46 -9.82
N GLY A 86 22.98 -9.17 -9.70
CA GLY A 86 23.01 -8.21 -10.80
C GLY A 86 21.66 -7.56 -11.17
N PRO A 87 21.70 -6.57 -12.07
CA PRO A 87 20.51 -5.74 -12.38
C PRO A 87 19.46 -6.45 -13.25
N THR A 88 19.83 -7.52 -13.94
CA THR A 88 18.93 -8.30 -14.81
C THR A 88 18.25 -9.47 -14.11
N ASN A 89 18.40 -9.57 -12.78
CA ASN A 89 17.71 -10.59 -11.99
C ASN A 89 16.20 -10.50 -12.19
N LEU A 90 15.57 -11.63 -12.54
CA LEU A 90 14.15 -11.70 -12.90
C LEU A 90 13.21 -11.25 -11.77
N LYS A 91 13.57 -11.49 -10.49
CA LYS A 91 12.79 -11.00 -9.35
C LYS A 91 12.83 -9.47 -9.28
N SER A 92 14.01 -8.86 -9.46
CA SER A 92 14.12 -7.39 -9.48
C SER A 92 13.33 -6.78 -10.63
N VAL A 93 13.45 -7.35 -11.83
CA VAL A 93 12.70 -6.90 -13.01
C VAL A 93 11.21 -6.98 -12.75
N LYS A 94 10.73 -8.13 -12.28
CA LYS A 94 9.30 -8.32 -11.94
C LYS A 94 8.80 -7.36 -10.87
N CYS A 95 9.56 -7.18 -9.80
CA CYS A 95 9.20 -6.25 -8.73
C CYS A 95 9.09 -4.81 -9.24
N MET A 96 10.00 -4.38 -10.12
CA MET A 96 9.95 -3.04 -10.74
C MET A 96 8.74 -2.88 -11.68
N GLU A 97 8.42 -3.90 -12.48
CA GLU A 97 7.24 -3.89 -13.36
C GLU A 97 5.95 -3.74 -12.57
N LEU A 98 5.79 -4.50 -11.49
CA LEU A 98 4.61 -4.43 -10.61
C LEU A 98 4.55 -3.11 -9.83
N THR A 99 5.69 -2.56 -9.46
CA THR A 99 5.78 -1.21 -8.86
C THR A 99 5.35 -0.14 -9.88
N HIS A 100 5.74 -0.27 -11.13
CA HIS A 100 5.33 0.63 -12.21
C HIS A 100 3.82 0.54 -12.47
N GLU A 101 3.25 -0.65 -12.46
CA GLU A 101 1.80 -0.85 -12.53
C GLU A 101 1.07 -0.13 -11.39
N LEU A 102 1.54 -0.31 -10.15
CA LEU A 102 0.99 0.40 -8.98
C LEU A 102 1.10 1.91 -9.13
N HIS A 103 2.24 2.42 -9.64
CA HIS A 103 2.48 3.84 -9.86
C HIS A 103 1.44 4.44 -10.83
N ASP A 104 1.29 3.84 -12.01
CA ASP A 104 0.42 4.36 -13.05
C ASP A 104 -1.06 4.26 -12.64
N TRP A 105 -1.41 3.16 -11.99
CA TRP A 105 -2.75 2.99 -11.46
C TRP A 105 -3.07 4.00 -10.36
N PHE A 106 -2.19 4.20 -9.38
CA PHE A 106 -2.41 5.13 -8.28
C PHE A 106 -2.54 6.58 -8.77
N LYS A 107 -1.74 6.99 -9.74
CA LYS A 107 -1.87 8.31 -10.37
C LYS A 107 -3.26 8.55 -10.98
N LYS A 108 -3.82 7.55 -11.63
CA LYS A 108 -5.17 7.62 -12.20
C LYS A 108 -6.23 7.61 -11.10
N ALA A 109 -6.10 6.69 -10.14
CA ALA A 109 -7.10 6.46 -9.10
C ALA A 109 -7.22 7.61 -8.09
N ASN A 110 -6.15 8.39 -7.84
CA ASN A 110 -6.19 9.48 -6.87
C ASN A 110 -6.80 10.80 -7.38
N GLY A 111 -7.16 10.87 -8.67
CA GLY A 111 -7.80 12.03 -9.29
C GLY A 111 -6.91 13.27 -9.46
N LYS A 112 -5.65 13.25 -9.00
CA LYS A 112 -4.70 14.37 -9.09
C LYS A 112 -3.52 14.10 -10.02
N ASN A 113 -3.48 12.90 -10.60
CA ASN A 113 -2.41 12.44 -11.51
C ASN A 113 -0.99 12.64 -10.94
N ALA A 114 -0.82 12.44 -9.65
CA ALA A 114 0.41 12.70 -8.91
C ALA A 114 0.74 11.58 -7.91
N ILE A 115 2.03 11.47 -7.55
CA ILE A 115 2.49 10.63 -6.44
C ILE A 115 3.14 11.48 -5.34
N CYS A 116 3.32 12.78 -5.57
CA CYS A 116 3.96 13.70 -4.64
C CYS A 116 2.98 14.05 -3.51
N CYS A 117 3.35 13.77 -2.26
CA CYS A 117 2.54 14.02 -1.07
C CYS A 117 2.09 15.50 -1.00
N ARG A 118 3.01 16.46 -1.25
CA ARG A 118 2.71 17.88 -1.26
C ARG A 118 1.64 18.26 -2.29
N VAL A 119 1.68 17.65 -3.47
CA VAL A 119 0.67 17.89 -4.52
C VAL A 119 -0.68 17.28 -4.12
N LEU A 120 -0.65 16.06 -3.59
CA LEU A 120 -1.86 15.35 -3.15
C LEU A 120 -2.57 16.04 -1.99
N THR A 121 -1.85 16.76 -1.15
CA THR A 121 -2.37 17.37 0.10
C THR A 121 -2.46 18.88 0.09
N LYS A 122 -2.09 19.56 -1.00
CA LYS A 122 -1.97 21.03 -1.08
C LYS A 122 -3.24 21.81 -0.71
N GLU A 123 -4.40 21.18 -0.83
CA GLU A 123 -5.71 21.81 -0.59
C GLU A 123 -6.16 21.72 0.87
N PHE A 124 -5.42 20.99 1.70
CA PHE A 124 -5.86 20.65 3.05
C PHE A 124 -4.92 21.20 4.11
N ASN A 125 -5.46 21.46 5.29
CA ASN A 125 -4.68 21.67 6.50
C ASN A 125 -4.12 20.32 6.99
N MET A 126 -2.80 20.25 7.10
CA MET A 126 -2.09 19.01 7.46
C MET A 126 -2.55 18.45 8.81
N GLY A 127 -2.87 17.17 8.79
CA GLY A 127 -3.23 16.40 9.99
C GLY A 127 -4.68 16.55 10.48
N GLN A 128 -5.51 17.33 9.81
CA GLN A 128 -6.89 17.60 10.22
C GLN A 128 -7.91 17.03 9.22
N GLY A 129 -9.09 16.63 9.76
CA GLY A 129 -10.31 16.36 9.01
C GLY A 129 -10.13 15.71 7.66
N GLU A 130 -10.47 16.42 6.61
CA GLU A 130 -10.45 15.93 5.23
C GLU A 130 -9.06 15.51 4.73
N HIS A 131 -7.99 16.14 5.22
CA HIS A 131 -6.62 15.70 4.94
C HIS A 131 -6.39 14.27 5.45
N LYS A 132 -6.76 14.02 6.72
CA LYS A 132 -6.59 12.69 7.33
C LYS A 132 -7.46 11.66 6.63
N GLU A 133 -8.73 11.99 6.31
CA GLU A 133 -9.63 11.11 5.54
C GLU A 133 -9.03 10.72 4.19
N GLN A 134 -8.48 11.68 3.46
CA GLN A 134 -7.85 11.39 2.17
C GLN A 134 -6.63 10.48 2.33
N CYS A 135 -5.77 10.73 3.31
CA CYS A 135 -4.58 9.90 3.54
C CYS A 135 -4.95 8.48 3.96
N ILE A 136 -5.98 8.31 4.79
CA ILE A 136 -6.55 7.01 5.15
C ILE A 136 -7.03 6.29 3.89
N TYR A 137 -7.84 6.96 3.08
CA TYR A 137 -8.36 6.39 1.83
C TYR A 137 -7.24 5.98 0.87
N PHE A 138 -6.23 6.82 0.65
CA PHE A 138 -5.09 6.49 -0.21
C PHE A 138 -4.29 5.31 0.31
N THR A 139 -4.19 5.15 1.62
CA THR A 139 -3.54 3.98 2.23
C THR A 139 -4.31 2.70 1.91
N GLY A 140 -5.62 2.73 2.12
CA GLY A 140 -6.50 1.62 1.75
C GLY A 140 -6.47 1.32 0.25
N LEU A 141 -6.54 2.37 -0.57
CA LEU A 141 -6.51 2.27 -2.03
C LEU A 141 -5.24 1.55 -2.53
N CYS A 142 -4.07 1.95 -2.03
CA CYS A 142 -2.81 1.27 -2.37
C CYS A 142 -2.78 -0.18 -1.83
N ALA A 143 -3.31 -0.43 -0.64
CA ALA A 143 -3.38 -1.77 -0.06
C ALA A 143 -4.28 -2.70 -0.89
N TRP A 144 -5.44 -2.20 -1.36
CA TRP A 144 -6.31 -2.92 -2.28
C TRP A 144 -5.58 -3.30 -3.57
N LYS A 145 -4.91 -2.33 -4.20
CA LYS A 145 -4.19 -2.58 -5.47
C LYS A 145 -3.03 -3.56 -5.30
N VAL A 146 -2.28 -3.46 -4.21
CA VAL A 146 -1.23 -4.43 -3.88
C VAL A 146 -1.83 -5.83 -3.72
N ALA A 147 -2.92 -5.97 -2.95
CA ALA A 147 -3.59 -7.26 -2.77
C ALA A 147 -4.09 -7.84 -4.09
N GLN A 148 -4.69 -7.01 -4.97
CA GLN A 148 -5.13 -7.41 -6.31
C GLN A 148 -3.95 -7.94 -7.15
N ILE A 149 -2.83 -7.20 -7.18
CA ILE A 149 -1.62 -7.61 -7.90
C ILE A 149 -1.12 -8.95 -7.36
N VAL A 150 -1.00 -9.08 -6.04
CA VAL A 150 -0.50 -10.31 -5.41
C VAL A 150 -1.41 -11.51 -5.71
N CYS A 151 -2.73 -11.33 -5.64
CA CYS A 151 -3.69 -12.38 -5.99
C CYS A 151 -3.47 -12.87 -7.42
N ARG A 152 -3.38 -11.95 -8.36
CA ARG A 152 -3.16 -12.26 -9.78
C ARG A 152 -1.84 -12.99 -10.02
N GLU A 153 -0.75 -12.47 -9.48
CA GLU A 153 0.60 -12.97 -9.76
C GLU A 153 0.89 -14.32 -9.08
N LEU A 154 0.27 -14.59 -7.94
CA LEU A 154 0.53 -15.78 -7.14
C LEU A 154 -0.62 -16.81 -7.16
N GLY A 155 -1.67 -16.54 -7.94
CA GLY A 155 -2.81 -17.45 -8.07
C GLY A 155 -3.63 -17.57 -6.77
N ILE A 156 -3.60 -16.55 -5.91
CA ILE A 156 -4.44 -16.49 -4.71
C ILE A 156 -5.84 -16.08 -5.14
N LYS A 157 -6.86 -16.83 -4.69
CA LYS A 157 -8.25 -16.58 -5.08
C LYS A 157 -8.72 -15.25 -4.51
N ASN A 158 -9.17 -14.35 -5.38
CA ASN A 158 -9.89 -13.15 -4.99
C ASN A 158 -11.33 -13.50 -4.61
N LEU A 159 -11.76 -13.10 -3.40
CA LEU A 159 -13.10 -13.35 -2.87
C LEU A 159 -14.10 -12.25 -3.24
N ASP A 160 -13.63 -11.11 -3.77
CA ASP A 160 -14.50 -10.00 -4.11
C ASP A 160 -15.27 -10.28 -5.41
N GLU A 161 -16.57 -10.05 -5.41
CA GLU A 161 -17.43 -10.13 -6.61
C GLU A 161 -17.18 -8.95 -7.56
N ILE A 162 -16.73 -7.82 -7.02
CA ILE A 162 -16.47 -6.58 -7.74
C ILE A 162 -14.98 -6.26 -7.65
N ASP A 163 -14.30 -6.25 -8.80
CA ASP A 163 -12.87 -5.93 -8.89
C ASP A 163 -12.63 -4.40 -8.93
N GLU A 164 -13.18 -3.72 -7.93
CA GLU A 164 -13.03 -2.28 -7.72
C GLU A 164 -12.77 -1.98 -6.24
N PRO A 165 -11.98 -0.94 -5.93
CA PRO A 165 -11.75 -0.55 -4.54
C PRO A 165 -13.04 -0.03 -3.89
N CYS A 166 -13.07 -0.10 -2.56
CA CYS A 166 -14.16 0.50 -1.80
C CYS A 166 -14.11 2.04 -1.91
N GLU A 167 -15.27 2.66 -1.82
CA GLU A 167 -15.40 4.12 -1.76
C GLU A 167 -14.76 4.72 -0.51
N ARG A 168 -14.38 6.01 -0.62
CA ARG A 168 -13.88 6.81 0.51
C ARG A 168 -14.96 6.94 1.59
N ARG A 169 -14.56 6.77 2.84
CA ARG A 169 -15.41 6.92 4.02
C ARG A 169 -14.99 8.12 4.87
N LYS A 170 -15.93 8.63 5.66
CA LYS A 170 -15.61 9.56 6.75
C LYS A 170 -14.86 8.84 7.87
N ILE A 171 -14.02 9.58 8.62
CA ILE A 171 -13.28 8.99 9.76
C ILE A 171 -14.21 8.34 10.78
N ALA A 172 -15.40 8.90 10.97
CA ALA A 172 -16.38 8.36 11.90
C ALA A 172 -16.90 6.96 11.50
N ASP A 173 -16.86 6.63 10.20
CA ASP A 173 -17.39 5.39 9.63
C ASP A 173 -16.31 4.30 9.45
N ILE A 174 -15.09 4.60 9.83
CA ILE A 174 -13.94 3.69 9.82
C ILE A 174 -13.75 3.13 11.24
#